data_fbf43af9f42b9abfa221dd7d1f92c2ab
#
_entry.id   fbf43af9f42b9abfa221dd7d1f92c2ab
#
_cell.length_a   1.000
_cell.length_b   1.000
_cell.length_c   1.000
_cell.angle_alpha   90.00
_cell.angle_beta   90.00
_cell.angle_gamma   90.00
#
_symmetry.space_group_name_H-M   'P 1'
#
loop_
_entity.id
_entity.type
_entity.pdbx_description
1 polymer ?
#
loop_
_entity_poly.entity_id
_entity_poly.type
_entity_poly.pdbx_seq_one_letter_code
_entity_poly.pdbx_strand_id
1 'polypeptide(L)'
;MGRKEMNMEKELQSGSTAINSFQDEALFLANHYGDMLRIRDALKKRLEGSWEYTEDMAIDELVTITPNYSGDHVQSSGISNTTARITDKLMDGYVERRRSQMEKEREACRKEYEYVDWKVSVITTAVRERLDKKSRTIFLKNRGEGRSYTEIQEKTKGGVSSKTVRQAIVVAVDAIADELQWRFVMCEEREQCYRLRNEMRGWNNS
;
A
#
# COMPACT_ATOMS: atom_id res chain seq x y z
N MET A 1 49.33 -4.23 10.52
CA MET A 1 48.15 -4.57 11.32
C MET A 1 47.06 -3.53 11.35
N GLY A 2 47.14 -2.37 10.72
CA GLY A 2 46.22 -1.25 10.89
C GLY A 2 45.05 -1.10 9.89
N ARG A 3 44.93 -1.92 8.81
CA ARG A 3 43.84 -1.73 7.81
C ARG A 3 42.56 -2.53 8.09
N LYS A 4 42.65 -3.63 8.82
CA LYS A 4 41.44 -4.44 9.19
C LYS A 4 40.63 -3.83 10.33
N GLU A 5 41.29 -3.18 11.29
CA GLU A 5 40.63 -2.54 12.43
C GLU A 5 39.86 -1.29 12.00
N MET A 6 40.40 -0.50 11.05
CA MET A 6 39.75 0.72 10.54
C MET A 6 38.49 0.45 9.69
N ASN A 7 38.37 -0.75 9.07
CA ASN A 7 37.15 -1.13 8.37
C ASN A 7 36.06 -1.62 9.32
N MET A 8 36.43 -2.28 10.42
CA MET A 8 35.47 -2.75 11.42
C MET A 8 34.83 -1.59 12.21
N GLU A 9 35.59 -0.52 12.50
CA GLU A 9 35.02 0.70 13.12
C GLU A 9 34.09 1.47 12.18
N LYS A 10 34.36 1.49 10.87
CA LYS A 10 33.45 2.10 9.88
C LYS A 10 32.16 1.29 9.71
N GLU A 11 32.22 -0.02 9.79
CA GLU A 11 31.02 -0.88 9.78
C GLU A 11 30.18 -0.74 11.05
N LEU A 12 30.83 -0.58 12.21
CA LEU A 12 30.13 -0.30 13.47
C LEU A 12 29.49 1.09 13.52
N GLN A 13 30.11 2.11 12.93
CA GLN A 13 29.53 3.44 12.82
C GLN A 13 28.41 3.51 11.78
N SER A 14 28.49 2.74 10.69
CA SER A 14 27.39 2.60 9.73
C SER A 14 26.20 1.83 10.34
N GLY A 15 26.46 0.90 11.25
CA GLY A 15 25.44 0.18 12.01
C GLY A 15 24.64 1.08 12.96
N SER A 16 25.29 2.03 13.62
CA SER A 16 24.63 2.97 14.54
C SER A 16 23.69 3.95 13.84
N THR A 17 24.06 4.44 12.65
CA THR A 17 23.15 5.28 11.83
C THR A 17 22.02 4.47 11.20
N ALA A 18 22.23 3.17 10.92
CA ALA A 18 21.18 2.29 10.41
C ALA A 18 20.14 1.95 11.48
N ILE A 19 20.52 1.84 12.76
CA ILE A 19 19.59 1.54 13.86
C ILE A 19 18.58 2.69 14.04
N ASN A 20 19.03 3.95 13.95
CA ASN A 20 18.12 5.11 14.03
C ASN A 20 17.13 5.15 12.85
N SER A 21 17.49 4.64 11.67
CA SER A 21 16.60 4.63 10.53
C SER A 21 15.42 3.66 10.69
N PHE A 22 15.59 2.49 11.29
CA PHE A 22 14.50 1.54 11.49
C PHE A 22 13.47 2.00 12.52
N GLN A 23 13.84 2.83 13.48
CA GLN A 23 12.88 3.42 14.44
C GLN A 23 11.94 4.40 13.75
N ASP A 24 12.45 5.26 12.88
CA ASP A 24 11.62 6.20 12.13
C ASP A 24 10.67 5.48 11.16
N GLU A 25 11.17 4.44 10.49
CA GLU A 25 10.37 3.58 9.62
C GLU A 25 9.28 2.84 10.41
N ALA A 26 9.62 2.30 11.58
CA ALA A 26 8.66 1.63 12.45
C ALA A 26 7.57 2.58 12.97
N LEU A 27 7.94 3.80 13.33
CA LEU A 27 7.00 4.84 13.75
C LEU A 27 6.06 5.22 12.61
N PHE A 28 6.60 5.39 11.39
CA PHE A 28 5.80 5.64 10.19
C PHE A 28 4.80 4.51 9.95
N LEU A 29 5.25 3.27 9.93
CA LEU A 29 4.39 2.11 9.77
C LEU A 29 3.31 2.03 10.85
N ALA A 30 3.68 2.22 12.11
CA ALA A 30 2.74 2.21 13.23
C ALA A 30 1.65 3.29 13.08
N ASN A 31 2.04 4.50 12.67
CA ASN A 31 1.10 5.62 12.51
C ASN A 31 0.09 5.40 11.37
N HIS A 32 0.49 4.74 10.29
CA HIS A 32 -0.34 4.51 9.11
C HIS A 32 -0.96 3.11 9.05
N TYR A 33 -0.86 2.32 10.13
CA TYR A 33 -1.31 0.92 10.12
C TYR A 33 -2.77 0.76 9.74
N GLY A 34 -3.67 1.57 10.29
CA GLY A 34 -5.09 1.51 9.97
C GLY A 34 -5.40 1.85 8.50
N ASP A 35 -4.66 2.80 7.93
CA ASP A 35 -4.80 3.17 6.51
C ASP A 35 -4.29 2.04 5.61
N MET A 36 -3.16 1.44 5.96
CA MET A 36 -2.61 0.30 5.22
C MET A 36 -3.55 -0.90 5.20
N LEU A 37 -4.25 -1.18 6.30
CA LEU A 37 -5.28 -2.23 6.33
C LEU A 37 -6.41 -1.93 5.34
N ARG A 38 -6.91 -0.69 5.30
CA ARG A 38 -7.97 -0.27 4.38
C ARG A 38 -7.52 -0.34 2.92
N ILE A 39 -6.30 0.13 2.62
CA ILE A 39 -5.72 0.10 1.27
C ILE A 39 -5.53 -1.34 0.82
N ARG A 40 -4.97 -2.21 1.66
CA ARG A 40 -4.80 -3.63 1.37
C ARG A 40 -6.11 -4.30 1.01
N ASP A 41 -7.14 -4.08 1.81
CA ASP A 41 -8.45 -4.70 1.58
C ASP A 41 -9.13 -4.15 0.31
N ALA A 42 -8.95 -2.87 -0.02
CA ALA A 42 -9.42 -2.28 -1.26
C ALA A 42 -8.71 -2.85 -2.49
N LEU A 43 -7.38 -2.97 -2.45
CA LEU A 43 -6.57 -3.57 -3.51
C LEU A 43 -6.92 -5.04 -3.72
N LYS A 44 -7.12 -5.79 -2.62
CA LYS A 44 -7.55 -7.18 -2.67
C LYS A 44 -8.89 -7.33 -3.40
N LYS A 45 -9.90 -6.54 -3.01
CA LYS A 45 -11.21 -6.53 -3.69
C LYS A 45 -11.08 -6.17 -5.17
N ARG A 46 -10.21 -5.22 -5.51
CA ARG A 46 -9.95 -4.86 -6.91
C ARG A 46 -9.34 -6.02 -7.68
N LEU A 47 -8.39 -6.76 -7.10
CA LEU A 47 -7.76 -7.93 -7.72
C LEU A 47 -8.72 -9.13 -7.90
N GLU A 48 -9.68 -9.29 -6.97
CA GLU A 48 -10.73 -10.31 -7.04
C GLU A 48 -11.83 -9.96 -8.03
N GLY A 49 -11.90 -8.70 -8.51
CA GLY A 49 -12.84 -8.24 -9.51
C GLY A 49 -12.53 -8.76 -10.91
N SER A 50 -13.48 -8.53 -11.85
CA SER A 50 -13.27 -8.90 -13.25
C SER A 50 -12.23 -7.98 -13.92
N TRP A 51 -11.27 -8.58 -14.61
CA TRP A 51 -10.25 -7.94 -15.43
C TRP A 51 -10.40 -8.32 -16.90
N GLU A 52 -11.56 -8.86 -17.25
CA GLU A 52 -11.88 -9.21 -18.65
C GLU A 52 -12.43 -7.99 -19.38
N TYR A 53 -11.95 -7.76 -20.59
CA TYR A 53 -12.46 -6.73 -21.47
C TYR A 53 -12.99 -7.38 -22.74
N THR A 54 -14.29 -7.25 -22.99
CA THR A 54 -15.01 -7.86 -24.10
C THR A 54 -15.21 -6.87 -25.25
N GLU A 55 -15.57 -7.37 -26.44
CA GLU A 55 -15.96 -6.52 -27.56
C GLU A 55 -17.20 -5.70 -27.24
N ASP A 56 -18.18 -6.26 -26.53
CA ASP A 56 -19.40 -5.55 -26.13
C ASP A 56 -19.04 -4.33 -25.24
N MET A 57 -18.12 -4.50 -24.30
CA MET A 57 -17.62 -3.39 -23.48
C MET A 57 -16.92 -2.33 -24.33
N ALA A 58 -16.18 -2.75 -25.36
CA ALA A 58 -15.53 -1.83 -26.29
C ALA A 58 -16.55 -1.02 -27.09
N ILE A 59 -17.60 -1.67 -27.56
CA ILE A 59 -18.70 -1.03 -28.28
C ILE A 59 -19.39 0.00 -27.40
N ASP A 60 -19.77 -0.37 -26.18
CA ASP A 60 -20.41 0.52 -25.21
C ASP A 60 -19.55 1.74 -24.89
N GLU A 61 -18.23 1.52 -24.65
CA GLU A 61 -17.28 2.61 -24.40
C GLU A 61 -17.16 3.54 -25.61
N LEU A 62 -17.05 3.00 -26.83
CA LEU A 62 -16.94 3.78 -28.05
C LEU A 62 -18.21 4.56 -28.41
N VAL A 63 -19.38 4.00 -28.11
CA VAL A 63 -20.68 4.70 -28.26
C VAL A 63 -20.76 5.86 -27.29
N THR A 64 -20.31 5.69 -26.05
CA THR A 64 -20.35 6.73 -25.01
C THR A 64 -19.40 7.88 -25.28
N ILE A 65 -18.20 7.59 -25.84
CA ILE A 65 -17.18 8.60 -26.13
C ILE A 65 -17.51 9.38 -27.43
N THR A 66 -18.33 8.80 -28.33
CA THR A 66 -18.69 9.47 -29.57
C THR A 66 -19.79 10.49 -29.30
N PRO A 67 -19.52 11.81 -29.43
CA PRO A 67 -20.54 12.84 -29.17
C PRO A 67 -21.76 12.60 -30.06
N ASN A 68 -22.92 12.44 -29.43
CA ASN A 68 -24.19 12.48 -30.16
C ASN A 68 -24.40 13.92 -30.59
N TYR A 69 -23.98 14.26 -31.81
CA TYR A 69 -24.38 15.50 -32.47
C TYR A 69 -25.84 15.39 -32.88
N SER A 70 -26.74 15.43 -31.92
CA SER A 70 -28.16 15.72 -32.17
C SER A 70 -28.36 17.23 -32.24
N GLY A 71 -27.67 17.90 -33.14
CA GLY A 71 -27.93 19.26 -33.53
C GLY A 71 -28.72 19.20 -34.85
N ASP A 72 -29.95 19.75 -34.85
CA ASP A 72 -30.72 20.02 -36.06
C ASP A 72 -29.80 20.49 -37.19
N HIS A 73 -29.63 19.70 -38.21
CA HIS A 73 -29.66 20.06 -39.59
C HIS A 73 -29.08 18.97 -40.50
N VAL A 74 -29.85 18.73 -41.54
CA VAL A 74 -29.56 18.06 -42.79
C VAL A 74 -29.70 16.53 -42.78
N GLN A 75 -30.85 16.13 -43.29
CA GLN A 75 -31.06 14.85 -43.94
C GLN A 75 -29.98 14.68 -45.06
N SER A 76 -28.92 13.99 -44.71
CA SER A 76 -28.13 13.27 -45.69
C SER A 76 -28.35 11.80 -45.43
N SER A 77 -28.79 11.07 -46.42
CA SER A 77 -28.93 9.61 -46.48
C SER A 77 -27.57 8.90 -46.36
N GLY A 78 -26.89 9.13 -45.20
CA GLY A 78 -25.66 8.46 -44.84
C GLY A 78 -25.94 7.59 -43.64
N ILE A 79 -25.71 6.29 -43.77
CA ILE A 79 -25.49 5.38 -42.65
C ILE A 79 -24.71 6.14 -41.58
N SER A 80 -25.22 6.17 -40.37
CA SER A 80 -24.63 6.93 -39.25
C SER A 80 -23.12 6.72 -39.24
N ASN A 81 -22.35 7.77 -39.48
CA ASN A 81 -20.90 7.77 -39.52
C ASN A 81 -20.27 7.20 -38.22
N THR A 82 -21.10 7.08 -37.18
CA THR A 82 -20.77 6.51 -35.86
C THR A 82 -20.51 5.01 -35.95
N THR A 83 -21.38 4.23 -36.63
CA THR A 83 -21.21 2.78 -36.76
C THR A 83 -19.94 2.44 -37.53
N ALA A 84 -19.70 3.12 -38.67
CA ALA A 84 -18.47 2.95 -39.42
C ALA A 84 -17.23 3.26 -38.60
N ARG A 85 -17.24 4.35 -37.83
CA ARG A 85 -16.13 4.73 -36.94
C ARG A 85 -15.87 3.71 -35.84
N ILE A 86 -16.92 3.14 -35.25
CA ILE A 86 -16.80 2.09 -34.24
C ILE A 86 -16.17 0.85 -34.87
N THR A 87 -16.67 0.43 -36.05
CA THR A 87 -16.15 -0.72 -36.78
C THR A 87 -14.66 -0.53 -37.10
N ASP A 88 -14.29 0.64 -37.67
CA ASP A 88 -12.89 0.95 -37.97
C ASP A 88 -11.99 0.85 -36.73
N LYS A 89 -12.40 1.42 -35.58
CA LYS A 89 -11.65 1.34 -34.33
C LYS A 89 -11.53 -0.10 -33.83
N LEU A 90 -12.57 -0.90 -33.90
CA LEU A 90 -12.52 -2.32 -33.52
C LEU A 90 -11.55 -3.09 -34.42
N MET A 91 -11.59 -2.84 -35.75
CA MET A 91 -10.66 -3.46 -36.69
C MET A 91 -9.21 -2.99 -36.49
N ASP A 92 -8.98 -1.79 -36.01
CA ASP A 92 -7.66 -1.26 -35.65
C ASP A 92 -7.07 -1.86 -34.36
N GLY A 93 -7.66 -2.92 -33.79
CA GLY A 93 -7.15 -3.60 -32.62
C GLY A 93 -7.40 -2.82 -31.29
N TYR A 94 -8.50 -2.08 -31.20
CA TYR A 94 -8.88 -1.34 -29.99
C TYR A 94 -9.04 -2.26 -28.78
N VAL A 95 -9.71 -3.41 -28.97
CA VAL A 95 -9.96 -4.40 -27.91
C VAL A 95 -8.64 -4.94 -27.36
N GLU A 96 -7.69 -5.29 -28.23
CA GLU A 96 -6.39 -5.83 -27.85
C GLU A 96 -5.58 -4.79 -27.08
N ARG A 97 -5.59 -3.53 -27.50
CA ARG A 97 -4.93 -2.44 -26.78
C ARG A 97 -5.52 -2.24 -25.38
N ARG A 98 -6.84 -2.28 -25.24
CA ARG A 98 -7.53 -2.16 -23.96
C ARG A 98 -7.26 -3.35 -23.04
N ARG A 99 -7.27 -4.58 -23.58
CA ARG A 99 -6.88 -5.78 -22.83
C ARG A 99 -5.45 -5.68 -22.31
N SER A 100 -4.51 -5.30 -23.16
CA SER A 100 -3.11 -5.11 -22.77
C SER A 100 -2.96 -4.01 -21.70
N GLN A 101 -3.74 -2.94 -21.79
CA GLN A 101 -3.75 -1.89 -20.77
C GLN A 101 -4.30 -2.41 -19.45
N MET A 102 -5.43 -3.12 -19.45
CA MET A 102 -6.02 -3.70 -18.23
C MET A 102 -5.10 -4.72 -17.57
N GLU A 103 -4.37 -5.50 -18.37
CA GLU A 103 -3.37 -6.43 -17.82
C GLU A 103 -2.23 -5.70 -17.12
N LYS A 104 -1.73 -4.60 -17.68
CA LYS A 104 -0.73 -3.73 -17.03
C LYS A 104 -1.25 -3.10 -15.76
N GLU A 105 -2.50 -2.66 -15.74
CA GLU A 105 -3.15 -2.09 -14.55
C GLU A 105 -3.35 -3.16 -13.47
N ARG A 106 -3.73 -4.38 -13.85
CA ARG A 106 -3.84 -5.53 -12.95
C ARG A 106 -2.49 -5.86 -12.32
N GLU A 107 -1.44 -5.91 -13.13
CA GLU A 107 -0.09 -6.18 -12.65
C GLU A 107 0.42 -5.08 -11.71
N ALA A 108 0.15 -3.81 -12.02
CA ALA A 108 0.46 -2.69 -11.14
C ALA A 108 -0.31 -2.78 -9.81
N CYS A 109 -1.60 -3.11 -9.86
CA CYS A 109 -2.42 -3.33 -8.68
C CYS A 109 -1.89 -4.48 -7.82
N ARG A 110 -1.44 -5.58 -8.45
CA ARG A 110 -0.85 -6.73 -7.75
C ARG A 110 0.45 -6.35 -7.02
N LYS A 111 1.36 -5.66 -7.69
CA LYS A 111 2.62 -5.20 -7.08
C LYS A 111 2.38 -4.24 -5.92
N GLU A 112 1.38 -3.38 -6.04
CA GLU A 112 1.00 -2.49 -4.94
C GLU A 112 0.39 -3.26 -3.76
N TYR A 113 -0.50 -4.23 -4.04
CA TYR A 113 -1.04 -5.12 -3.03
C TYR A 113 0.06 -5.88 -2.28
N GLU A 114 0.99 -6.49 -3.00
CA GLU A 114 2.10 -7.24 -2.41
C GLU A 114 2.96 -6.36 -1.49
N TYR A 115 3.21 -5.13 -1.91
CA TYR A 115 3.98 -4.18 -1.09
C TYR A 115 3.22 -3.72 0.16
N VAL A 116 1.94 -3.40 0.04
CA VAL A 116 1.12 -3.02 1.20
C VAL A 116 0.93 -4.20 2.15
N ASP A 117 0.71 -5.40 1.62
CA ASP A 117 0.60 -6.62 2.42
C ASP A 117 1.91 -6.94 3.15
N TRP A 118 3.06 -6.72 2.51
CA TRP A 118 4.35 -6.81 3.17
C TRP A 118 4.45 -5.83 4.37
N LYS A 119 4.10 -4.56 4.21
CA LYS A 119 4.08 -3.57 5.32
C LYS A 119 3.19 -4.03 6.47
N VAL A 120 1.99 -4.51 6.16
CA VAL A 120 1.05 -5.04 7.15
C VAL A 120 1.61 -6.28 7.83
N SER A 121 2.28 -7.18 7.09
CA SER A 121 2.88 -8.40 7.63
C SER A 121 4.00 -8.11 8.62
N VAL A 122 4.85 -7.11 8.36
CA VAL A 122 5.89 -6.65 9.30
C VAL A 122 5.26 -6.29 10.65
N ILE A 123 4.25 -5.44 10.64
CA ILE A 123 3.59 -4.98 11.86
C ILE A 123 2.89 -6.15 12.57
N THR A 124 2.14 -6.95 11.81
CA THR A 124 1.35 -8.06 12.36
C THR A 124 2.25 -9.11 13.02
N THR A 125 3.38 -9.43 12.39
CA THR A 125 4.36 -10.39 12.94
C THR A 125 4.99 -9.83 14.21
N ALA A 126 5.50 -8.60 14.19
CA ALA A 126 6.10 -7.96 15.35
C ALA A 126 5.13 -7.90 16.54
N VAL A 127 3.91 -7.43 16.29
CA VAL A 127 2.87 -7.29 17.32
C VAL A 127 2.42 -8.63 17.87
N ARG A 128 2.32 -9.67 17.03
CA ARG A 128 1.90 -11.01 17.46
C ARG A 128 2.96 -11.72 18.27
N GLU A 129 4.22 -11.62 17.87
CA GLU A 129 5.30 -12.45 18.42
C GLU A 129 6.01 -11.80 19.59
N ARG A 130 6.09 -10.46 19.62
CA ARG A 130 6.91 -9.74 20.59
C ARG A 130 6.11 -8.98 21.66
N LEU A 131 4.79 -8.75 21.46
CA LEU A 131 3.98 -8.05 22.43
C LEU A 131 3.17 -9.00 23.32
N ASP A 132 3.04 -8.66 24.59
CA ASP A 132 2.08 -9.29 25.48
C ASP A 132 0.64 -9.00 25.04
N LYS A 133 -0.31 -9.81 25.49
CA LYS A 133 -1.72 -9.72 25.09
C LYS A 133 -2.34 -8.35 25.32
N LYS A 134 -1.98 -7.67 26.43
CA LYS A 134 -2.52 -6.36 26.80
C LYS A 134 -2.00 -5.27 25.85
N SER A 135 -0.68 -5.18 25.67
CA SER A 135 -0.03 -4.22 24.77
C SER A 135 -0.48 -4.40 23.33
N ARG A 136 -0.59 -5.65 22.86
CA ARG A 136 -1.14 -5.99 21.55
C ARG A 136 -2.56 -5.44 21.37
N THR A 137 -3.44 -5.69 22.32
CA THR A 137 -4.83 -5.22 22.26
C THR A 137 -4.90 -3.70 22.23
N ILE A 138 -4.08 -3.01 23.02
CA ILE A 138 -4.01 -1.56 23.05
C ILE A 138 -3.52 -1.01 21.69
N PHE A 139 -2.45 -1.57 21.15
CA PHE A 139 -1.90 -1.16 19.85
C PHE A 139 -2.92 -1.33 18.73
N LEU A 140 -3.56 -2.49 18.62
CA LEU A 140 -4.55 -2.77 17.57
C LEU A 140 -5.76 -1.83 17.67
N LYS A 141 -6.25 -1.55 18.87
CA LYS A 141 -7.35 -0.59 19.08
C LYS A 141 -6.96 0.84 18.70
N ASN A 142 -5.75 1.26 19.06
CA ASN A 142 -5.29 2.62 18.78
C ASN A 142 -4.90 2.81 17.31
N ARG A 143 -4.01 1.97 16.79
CA ARG A 143 -3.42 2.15 15.45
C ARG A 143 -4.20 1.43 14.35
N GLY A 144 -4.81 0.29 14.66
CA GLY A 144 -5.63 -0.45 13.70
C GLY A 144 -7.05 0.10 13.58
N GLU A 145 -7.71 0.35 14.72
CA GLU A 145 -9.11 0.82 14.75
C GLU A 145 -9.24 2.35 14.86
N GLY A 146 -8.14 3.08 15.05
CA GLY A 146 -8.13 4.54 15.16
C GLY A 146 -8.75 5.08 16.45
N ARG A 147 -8.88 4.26 17.51
CA ARG A 147 -9.48 4.70 18.78
C ARG A 147 -8.57 5.65 19.54
N SER A 148 -9.17 6.69 20.10
CA SER A 148 -8.45 7.62 20.98
C SER A 148 -7.99 6.95 22.27
N TYR A 149 -7.02 7.56 22.95
CA TYR A 149 -6.53 7.07 24.25
C TYR A 149 -7.65 7.03 25.29
N THR A 150 -8.54 8.00 25.29
CA THR A 150 -9.68 8.08 26.20
C THR A 150 -10.64 6.92 26.01
N GLU A 151 -11.01 6.63 24.76
CA GLU A 151 -11.90 5.48 24.43
C GLU A 151 -11.27 4.13 24.82
N ILE A 152 -9.94 3.99 24.70
CA ILE A 152 -9.24 2.78 25.11
C ILE A 152 -9.27 2.64 26.63
N GLN A 153 -9.08 3.76 27.36
CA GLN A 153 -9.15 3.77 28.83
C GLN A 153 -10.52 3.35 29.35
N GLU A 154 -11.57 3.95 28.81
CA GLU A 154 -12.95 3.70 29.23
C GLU A 154 -13.44 2.28 28.94
N LYS A 155 -13.08 1.74 27.75
CA LYS A 155 -13.57 0.44 27.27
C LYS A 155 -12.71 -0.75 27.67
N THR A 156 -11.59 -0.53 28.35
CA THR A 156 -10.73 -1.62 28.81
C THR A 156 -11.11 -2.03 30.23
N LYS A 157 -11.60 -3.27 30.40
CA LYS A 157 -11.93 -3.82 31.74
C LYS A 157 -10.72 -3.72 32.66
N GLY A 158 -10.90 -3.05 33.79
CA GLY A 158 -9.85 -2.85 34.80
C GLY A 158 -9.09 -1.52 34.70
N GLY A 159 -9.51 -0.62 33.78
CA GLY A 159 -8.89 0.70 33.63
C GLY A 159 -7.46 0.62 33.08
N VAL A 160 -7.15 1.43 32.09
CA VAL A 160 -5.78 1.55 31.55
C VAL A 160 -5.38 3.02 31.62
N SER A 161 -4.25 3.35 32.25
CA SER A 161 -3.80 4.73 32.30
C SER A 161 -3.28 5.20 30.93
N SER A 162 -3.31 6.53 30.68
CA SER A 162 -2.70 7.11 29.47
C SER A 162 -1.23 6.73 29.34
N LYS A 163 -0.53 6.63 30.48
CA LYS A 163 0.88 6.19 30.53
C LYS A 163 1.03 4.76 29.98
N THR A 164 0.13 3.86 30.38
CA THR A 164 0.15 2.46 29.91
C THR A 164 -0.13 2.38 28.41
N VAL A 165 -1.06 3.20 27.89
CA VAL A 165 -1.35 3.23 26.43
C VAL A 165 -0.13 3.72 25.65
N ARG A 166 0.50 4.81 26.10
CA ARG A 166 1.72 5.33 25.47
C ARG A 166 2.85 4.30 25.49
N GLN A 167 3.07 3.66 26.66
CA GLN A 167 4.10 2.64 26.80
C GLN A 167 3.86 1.46 25.86
N ALA A 168 2.63 0.99 25.71
CA ALA A 168 2.30 -0.09 24.79
C ALA A 168 2.60 0.27 23.32
N ILE A 169 2.38 1.53 22.92
CA ILE A 169 2.71 2.01 21.59
C ILE A 169 4.24 2.07 21.38
N VAL A 170 4.99 2.58 22.35
CA VAL A 170 6.46 2.62 22.28
C VAL A 170 7.02 1.21 22.11
N VAL A 171 6.61 0.28 22.97
CA VAL A 171 7.05 -1.13 22.88
C VAL A 171 6.67 -1.75 21.53
N ALA A 172 5.52 -1.39 20.97
CA ALA A 172 5.12 -1.87 19.63
C ALA A 172 6.03 -1.30 18.53
N VAL A 173 6.38 -0.01 18.59
CA VAL A 173 7.30 0.62 17.63
C VAL A 173 8.68 -0.04 17.70
N ASP A 174 9.20 -0.28 18.91
CA ASP A 174 10.48 -0.98 19.11
C ASP A 174 10.43 -2.39 18.49
N ALA A 175 9.35 -3.14 18.75
CA ALA A 175 9.16 -4.47 18.18
C ALA A 175 9.09 -4.46 16.64
N ILE A 176 8.45 -3.44 16.04
CA ILE A 176 8.39 -3.26 14.58
C ILE A 176 9.77 -2.91 14.01
N ALA A 177 10.54 -2.08 14.70
CA ALA A 177 11.91 -1.73 14.29
C ALA A 177 12.82 -2.96 14.26
N ASP A 178 12.75 -3.80 15.29
CA ASP A 178 13.48 -5.05 15.37
C ASP A 178 13.07 -6.03 14.25
N GLU A 179 11.78 -6.11 13.92
CA GLU A 179 11.27 -6.94 12.82
C GLU A 179 11.77 -6.44 11.46
N LEU A 180 11.76 -5.12 11.23
CA LEU A 180 12.32 -4.51 10.02
C LEU A 180 13.81 -4.82 9.88
N GLN A 181 14.57 -4.65 10.96
CA GLN A 181 15.99 -4.96 10.97
C GLN A 181 16.25 -6.43 10.67
N TRP A 182 15.48 -7.34 11.27
CA TRP A 182 15.59 -8.76 11.03
C TRP A 182 15.31 -9.11 9.57
N ARG A 183 14.24 -8.58 8.98
CA ARG A 183 13.89 -8.79 7.57
C ARG A 183 14.95 -8.23 6.62
N PHE A 184 15.47 -7.06 6.93
CA PHE A 184 16.53 -6.45 6.13
C PHE A 184 17.81 -7.30 6.08
N VAL A 185 18.19 -7.87 7.23
CA VAL A 185 19.46 -8.61 7.36
C VAL A 185 19.30 -10.08 6.97
N MET A 186 18.24 -10.73 7.45
CA MET A 186 18.10 -12.20 7.41
C MET A 186 17.20 -12.69 6.26
N CYS A 187 16.21 -11.93 5.86
CA CYS A 187 15.27 -12.35 4.82
C CYS A 187 15.59 -11.76 3.44
N GLU A 188 16.67 -10.97 3.31
CA GLU A 188 17.05 -10.29 2.06
C GLU A 188 15.95 -9.35 1.49
N GLU A 189 14.99 -8.92 2.30
CA GLU A 189 13.89 -8.02 1.92
C GLU A 189 14.35 -6.55 1.85
N ARG A 190 15.57 -6.32 1.38
CA ARG A 190 16.23 -4.99 1.33
C ARG A 190 15.52 -4.04 0.39
N GLU A 191 15.01 -4.56 -0.73
CA GLU A 191 14.32 -3.74 -1.73
C GLU A 191 13.06 -3.11 -1.14
N GLN A 192 12.24 -3.88 -0.41
CA GLN A 192 11.05 -3.40 0.25
C GLN A 192 11.38 -2.35 1.33
N CYS A 193 12.43 -2.56 2.11
CA CYS A 193 12.90 -1.60 3.10
C CYS A 193 13.40 -0.29 2.44
N TYR A 194 14.13 -0.36 1.32
CA TYR A 194 14.53 0.83 0.56
C TYR A 194 13.33 1.57 -0.03
N ARG A 195 12.34 0.85 -0.54
CA ARG A 195 11.09 1.43 -1.03
C ARG A 195 10.36 2.19 0.09
N LEU A 196 10.27 1.61 1.28
CA LEU A 196 9.68 2.26 2.45
C LEU A 196 10.40 3.56 2.82
N ARG A 197 11.74 3.57 2.84
CA ARG A 197 12.52 4.78 3.10
C ARG A 197 12.26 5.89 2.09
N ASN A 198 12.15 5.54 0.83
CA ASN A 198 11.87 6.51 -0.23
C ASN A 198 10.45 7.07 -0.11
N GLU A 199 9.47 6.25 0.24
CA GLU A 199 8.09 6.66 0.52
C GLU A 199 8.05 7.69 1.66
N MET A 200 8.71 7.41 2.78
CA MET A 200 8.79 8.32 3.92
C MET A 200 9.43 9.68 3.58
N ARG A 201 10.50 9.68 2.78
CA ARG A 201 11.14 10.93 2.33
C ARG A 201 10.23 11.77 1.46
N GLY A 202 9.39 11.16 0.63
CA GLY A 202 8.38 11.86 -0.16
C GLY A 202 7.33 12.55 0.71
N TRP A 203 6.91 11.92 1.81
CA TRP A 203 5.94 12.48 2.76
C TRP A 203 6.48 13.67 3.55
N ASN A 204 7.76 13.66 3.90
CA ASN A 204 8.39 14.76 4.65
C ASN A 204 8.65 16.00 3.79
N ASN A 205 8.51 15.90 2.47
CA ASN A 205 8.71 16.97 1.51
C ASN A 205 7.39 17.54 0.93
N SER A 206 6.24 17.03 1.37
CA SER A 206 4.89 17.46 0.95
C SER A 206 4.21 18.29 2.01
#